data_a18fca83df8da0c23426c6ac1fb23b65
#
_entry.id   a18fca83df8da0c23426c6ac1fb23b65
#
_cell.length_a   1.000
_cell.length_b   1.000
_cell.length_c   1.000
_cell.angle_alpha   90.00
_cell.angle_beta   90.00
_cell.angle_gamma   90.00
#
_symmetry.space_group_name_H-M   'P 1'
#
loop_
_entity.id
_entity.type
_entity.pdbx_description
1 polymer ?
#
loop_
_entity_poly.entity_id
_entity_poly.type
_entity_poly.pdbx_seq_one_letter_code
_entity_poly.pdbx_strand_id
1 'polypeptide(L)'
;MPSGYVETSIISYLAARPSRDLIVAARQQLTHTWWRERRPLFDLYVSQVVLDEILAGDPDAAERRAVLASGIPLLDITPEVADLAAALIQRVPLPITAGADAAHIAAAACHGIEFLLTWNSTHIANAELRPRVERVCRESGYPAPVLCTPDELMGGEDE
;
A
#
# COMPACT_ATOMS: atom_id res chain seq x y z
N MET A 1 2.05 11.64 -14.74
CA MET A 1 1.07 10.66 -14.24
C MET A 1 1.06 10.69 -12.72
N PRO A 2 -0.07 10.47 -12.05
CA PRO A 2 -0.06 10.39 -10.60
C PRO A 2 0.78 9.21 -10.12
N SER A 3 1.37 9.35 -8.93
CA SER A 3 2.19 8.31 -8.33
C SER A 3 1.38 7.45 -7.37
N GLY A 4 1.71 6.17 -7.32
CA GLY A 4 1.06 5.20 -6.44
C GLY A 4 2.06 4.29 -5.76
N TYR A 5 1.90 4.09 -4.47
CA TYR A 5 2.62 3.08 -3.71
C TYR A 5 1.75 1.82 -3.63
N VAL A 6 2.29 0.70 -4.03
CA VAL A 6 1.58 -0.59 -4.00
C VAL A 6 1.98 -1.34 -2.74
N GLU A 7 1.06 -1.40 -1.79
CA GLU A 7 1.29 -2.13 -0.55
C GLU A 7 1.11 -3.63 -0.79
N THR A 8 1.69 -4.44 0.07
CA THR A 8 1.81 -5.88 -0.05
C THR A 8 0.48 -6.61 -0.32
N SER A 9 -0.61 -6.14 0.29
CA SER A 9 -1.93 -6.78 0.12
C SER A 9 -2.41 -6.77 -1.33
N ILE A 10 -2.06 -5.73 -2.11
CA ILE A 10 -2.40 -5.66 -3.53
C ILE A 10 -1.74 -6.79 -4.29
N ILE A 11 -0.44 -6.97 -4.11
CA ILE A 11 0.33 -8.03 -4.75
C ILE A 11 -0.20 -9.40 -4.32
N SER A 12 -0.51 -9.56 -3.04
CA SER A 12 -1.02 -10.82 -2.50
C SER A 12 -2.37 -11.20 -3.10
N TYR A 13 -3.28 -10.26 -3.27
CA TYR A 13 -4.58 -10.50 -3.92
C TYR A 13 -4.42 -10.86 -5.39
N LEU A 14 -3.48 -10.22 -6.10
CA LEU A 14 -3.20 -10.54 -7.50
C LEU A 14 -2.63 -11.95 -7.69
N ALA A 15 -1.75 -12.37 -6.78
CA ALA A 15 -1.06 -13.65 -6.88
C ALA A 15 -1.88 -14.82 -6.34
N ALA A 16 -2.84 -14.57 -5.46
CA ALA A 16 -3.61 -15.60 -4.79
C ALA A 16 -4.52 -16.37 -5.77
N ARG A 17 -4.76 -17.63 -5.45
CA ARG A 17 -5.77 -18.42 -6.13
C ARG A 17 -7.16 -17.85 -5.83
N PRO A 18 -8.14 -18.04 -6.74
CA PRO A 18 -9.50 -17.56 -6.50
C PRO A 18 -10.05 -18.07 -5.16
N SER A 19 -10.55 -17.15 -4.35
CA SER A 19 -11.13 -17.46 -3.06
C SER A 19 -12.58 -17.92 -3.20
N ARG A 20 -13.02 -18.79 -2.28
CA ARG A 20 -14.43 -19.16 -2.14
C ARG A 20 -15.21 -18.18 -1.25
N ASP A 21 -14.51 -17.39 -0.46
CA ASP A 21 -15.13 -16.31 0.32
C ASP A 21 -15.57 -15.21 -0.63
N LEU A 22 -16.84 -14.81 -0.56
CA LEU A 22 -17.44 -13.86 -1.51
C LEU A 22 -16.80 -12.46 -1.42
N ILE A 23 -16.47 -12.02 -0.22
CA ILE A 23 -15.86 -10.70 -0.02
C ILE A 23 -14.43 -10.70 -0.58
N VAL A 24 -13.66 -11.72 -0.25
CA VAL A 24 -12.28 -11.86 -0.74
C VAL A 24 -12.27 -12.02 -2.26
N ALA A 25 -13.16 -12.83 -2.81
CA ALA A 25 -13.28 -13.01 -4.26
C ALA A 25 -13.60 -11.70 -4.99
N ALA A 26 -14.50 -10.89 -4.43
CA ALA A 26 -14.83 -9.59 -4.99
C ALA A 26 -13.62 -8.64 -4.98
N ARG A 27 -12.87 -8.61 -3.87
CA ARG A 27 -11.64 -7.80 -3.77
C ARG A 27 -10.57 -8.26 -4.75
N GLN A 28 -10.40 -9.57 -4.92
CA GLN A 28 -9.48 -10.12 -5.92
C GLN A 28 -9.84 -9.65 -7.32
N GLN A 29 -11.11 -9.71 -7.69
CA GLN A 29 -11.57 -9.29 -9.00
C GLN A 29 -11.38 -7.78 -9.22
N LEU A 30 -11.70 -6.95 -8.23
CA LEU A 30 -11.45 -5.51 -8.29
C LEU A 30 -9.95 -5.21 -8.45
N THR A 31 -9.11 -5.95 -7.75
CA THR A 31 -7.65 -5.78 -7.84
C THR A 31 -7.14 -6.12 -9.23
N HIS A 32 -7.59 -7.24 -9.82
CA HIS A 32 -7.23 -7.62 -11.18
C HIS A 32 -7.71 -6.60 -12.21
N THR A 33 -8.93 -6.10 -12.06
CA THR A 33 -9.48 -5.07 -12.95
C THR A 33 -8.65 -3.79 -12.86
N TRP A 34 -8.36 -3.33 -11.66
CA TRP A 34 -7.53 -2.14 -11.44
C TRP A 34 -6.14 -2.30 -12.06
N TRP A 35 -5.51 -3.45 -11.83
CA TRP A 35 -4.17 -3.75 -12.35
C TRP A 35 -4.13 -3.74 -13.87
N ARG A 36 -5.14 -4.28 -14.50
CA ARG A 36 -5.24 -4.33 -15.96
C ARG A 36 -5.60 -2.98 -16.57
N GLU A 37 -6.57 -2.27 -16.00
CA GLU A 37 -7.19 -1.09 -16.62
C GLU A 37 -6.63 0.23 -16.10
N ARG A 38 -6.30 0.31 -14.83
CA ARG A 38 -5.90 1.56 -14.19
C ARG A 38 -4.40 1.70 -13.99
N ARG A 39 -3.70 0.61 -13.76
CA ARG A 39 -2.26 0.62 -13.54
C ARG A 39 -1.47 1.43 -14.57
N PRO A 40 -1.75 1.33 -15.89
CA PRO A 40 -1.00 2.09 -16.89
C PRO A 40 -1.09 3.60 -16.74
N LEU A 41 -2.05 4.10 -15.97
CA LEU A 41 -2.27 5.52 -15.74
C LEU A 41 -1.49 6.06 -14.53
N PHE A 42 -0.73 5.22 -13.85
CA PHE A 42 0.01 5.57 -12.62
C PHE A 42 1.48 5.23 -12.75
N ASP A 43 2.32 6.06 -12.12
CA ASP A 43 3.70 5.69 -11.82
C ASP A 43 3.73 4.92 -10.51
N LEU A 44 3.95 3.61 -10.57
CA LEU A 44 3.90 2.75 -9.40
C LEU A 44 5.26 2.55 -8.75
N TYR A 45 5.24 2.42 -7.42
CA TYR A 45 6.42 2.20 -6.60
C TYR A 45 6.12 1.19 -5.51
N VAL A 46 7.15 0.48 -5.07
CA VAL A 46 7.16 -0.37 -3.88
C VAL A 46 8.35 0.02 -3.00
N SER A 47 8.52 -0.63 -1.86
CA SER A 47 9.69 -0.46 -1.01
C SER A 47 10.25 -1.82 -0.62
N GLN A 48 11.40 -1.84 0.05
CA GLN A 48 11.98 -3.07 0.59
C GLN A 48 11.03 -3.77 1.56
N VAL A 49 10.19 -3.01 2.28
CA VAL A 49 9.19 -3.59 3.19
C VAL A 49 8.21 -4.47 2.41
N VAL A 50 7.74 -4.02 1.25
CA VAL A 50 6.89 -4.83 0.37
C VAL A 50 7.62 -6.09 -0.08
N LEU A 51 8.87 -5.96 -0.54
CA LEU A 51 9.65 -7.10 -1.01
C LEU A 51 9.86 -8.14 0.09
N ASP A 52 10.16 -7.69 1.30
CA ASP A 52 10.35 -8.59 2.44
C ASP A 52 9.06 -9.34 2.78
N GLU A 53 7.94 -8.65 2.76
CA GLU A 53 6.64 -9.26 3.06
C GLU A 53 6.18 -10.26 1.99
N ILE A 54 6.35 -9.93 0.71
CA ILE A 54 5.90 -10.82 -0.39
C ILE A 54 6.76 -12.08 -0.50
N LEU A 55 7.99 -12.05 -0.02
CA LEU A 55 8.91 -13.20 -0.02
C LEU A 55 8.71 -14.14 1.18
N ALA A 56 7.90 -13.73 2.16
CA ALA A 56 7.60 -14.55 3.33
C ALA A 56 6.55 -15.63 3.03
N GLY A 57 6.60 -16.71 3.79
CA GLY A 57 5.60 -17.78 3.73
C GLY A 57 5.89 -18.84 2.66
N ASP A 58 4.85 -19.35 2.03
CA ASP A 58 4.97 -20.43 1.05
C ASP A 58 5.85 -20.05 -0.13
N PRO A 59 6.88 -20.86 -0.48
CA PRO A 59 7.81 -20.53 -1.56
C PRO A 59 7.16 -20.32 -2.93
N ASP A 60 6.17 -21.13 -3.28
CA ASP A 60 5.49 -21.01 -4.58
C ASP A 60 4.67 -19.73 -4.65
N ALA A 61 3.97 -19.39 -3.58
CA ALA A 61 3.23 -18.14 -3.48
C ALA A 61 4.17 -16.93 -3.51
N ALA A 62 5.30 -17.01 -2.81
CA ALA A 62 6.31 -15.95 -2.81
C ALA A 62 6.87 -15.70 -4.20
N GLU A 63 7.11 -16.75 -4.98
CA GLU A 63 7.59 -16.63 -6.36
C GLU A 63 6.58 -15.92 -7.25
N ARG A 64 5.30 -16.29 -7.17
CA ARG A 64 4.24 -15.62 -7.94
C ARG A 64 4.13 -14.14 -7.60
N ARG A 65 4.24 -13.81 -6.30
CA ARG A 65 4.24 -12.41 -5.84
C ARG A 65 5.46 -11.64 -6.35
N ALA A 66 6.63 -12.26 -6.29
CA ALA A 66 7.86 -11.64 -6.77
C ALA A 66 7.81 -11.30 -8.27
N VAL A 67 7.23 -12.17 -9.08
CA VAL A 67 7.03 -11.92 -10.52
C VAL A 67 6.17 -10.68 -10.75
N LEU A 68 5.08 -10.52 -10.00
CA LEU A 68 4.18 -9.37 -10.10
C LEU A 68 4.85 -8.06 -9.68
N ALA A 69 5.70 -8.09 -8.67
CA ALA A 69 6.43 -6.91 -8.19
C ALA A 69 7.66 -6.58 -9.05
N SER A 70 8.08 -7.50 -9.90
CA SER A 70 9.25 -7.32 -10.77
C SER A 70 9.06 -6.11 -11.70
N GLY A 71 10.09 -5.29 -11.77
CA GLY A 71 10.09 -4.09 -12.62
C GLY A 71 9.40 -2.88 -12.02
N ILE A 72 8.77 -2.99 -10.86
CA ILE A 72 8.24 -1.82 -10.15
C ILE A 72 9.40 -1.14 -9.41
N PRO A 73 9.63 0.18 -9.64
CA PRO A 73 10.71 0.89 -8.97
C PRO A 73 10.63 0.83 -7.44
N LEU A 74 11.78 0.75 -6.81
CA LEU A 74 11.94 0.58 -5.38
C LEU A 74 12.24 1.91 -4.70
N LEU A 75 11.43 2.33 -3.74
CA LEU A 75 11.69 3.49 -2.90
C LEU A 75 12.66 3.11 -1.78
N ASP A 76 13.65 3.96 -1.54
CA ASP A 76 14.63 3.74 -0.49
C ASP A 76 14.01 3.92 0.90
N ILE A 77 14.39 3.05 1.82
CA ILE A 77 14.08 3.20 3.25
C ILE A 77 15.20 4.03 3.88
N THR A 78 15.01 5.34 3.89
CA THR A 78 15.97 6.30 4.42
C THR A 78 15.81 6.46 5.95
N PRO A 79 16.77 7.12 6.64
CA PRO A 79 16.58 7.47 8.06
C PRO A 79 15.32 8.30 8.31
N GLU A 80 14.95 9.18 7.38
CA GLU A 80 13.73 9.99 7.47
C GLU A 80 12.48 9.11 7.44
N VAL A 81 12.46 8.08 6.62
CA VAL A 81 11.37 7.09 6.59
C VAL A 81 11.26 6.38 7.93
N ALA A 82 12.38 5.95 8.49
CA ALA A 82 12.41 5.28 9.80
C ALA A 82 11.90 6.20 10.91
N ASP A 83 12.30 7.47 10.89
CA ASP A 83 11.87 8.47 11.88
C ASP A 83 10.35 8.72 11.78
N LEU A 84 9.83 8.87 10.58
CA LEU A 84 8.39 9.06 10.40
C LEU A 84 7.59 7.82 10.80
N ALA A 85 8.09 6.63 10.48
CA ALA A 85 7.45 5.38 10.90
C ALA A 85 7.37 5.29 12.42
N ALA A 86 8.46 5.65 13.15
CA ALA A 86 8.48 5.69 14.60
C ALA A 86 7.47 6.70 15.16
N ALA A 87 7.37 7.88 14.57
CA ALA A 87 6.39 8.89 14.97
C ALA A 87 4.95 8.41 14.77
N LEU A 88 4.67 7.72 13.68
CA LEU A 88 3.36 7.13 13.43
C LEU A 88 2.99 6.08 14.48
N ILE A 89 3.92 5.21 14.83
CA ILE A 89 3.69 4.19 15.86
C ILE A 89 3.42 4.83 17.23
N GLN A 90 4.13 5.89 17.57
CA GLN A 90 3.99 6.58 18.86
C GLN A 90 2.70 7.39 18.98
N ARG A 91 2.26 8.03 17.88
CA ARG A 91 1.23 9.06 17.91
C ARG A 91 -0.11 8.63 17.31
N VAL A 92 -0.12 7.57 16.52
CA VAL A 92 -1.35 6.98 15.98
C VAL A 92 -1.64 5.70 16.78
N PRO A 93 -2.90 5.41 17.14
CA PRO A 93 -3.21 4.22 17.92
C PRO A 93 -3.14 2.95 17.07
N LEU A 94 -1.95 2.67 16.54
CA LEU A 94 -1.62 1.44 15.84
C LEU A 94 -1.04 0.44 16.85
N PRO A 95 -1.37 -0.86 16.76
CA PRO A 95 -0.72 -1.86 17.60
C PRO A 95 0.78 -1.95 17.27
N ILE A 96 1.59 -2.38 18.24
CA ILE A 96 3.03 -2.57 18.05
C ILE A 96 3.34 -3.46 16.86
N THR A 97 2.47 -4.43 16.56
CA THR A 97 2.58 -5.34 15.42
C THR A 97 2.37 -4.64 14.07
N ALA A 98 1.96 -3.38 14.05
CA ALA A 98 1.72 -2.61 12.84
C ALA A 98 2.95 -1.82 12.36
N GLY A 99 4.15 -2.22 12.77
CA GLY A 99 5.40 -1.55 12.36
C GLY A 99 5.59 -1.51 10.84
N ALA A 100 5.25 -2.61 10.14
CA ALA A 100 5.31 -2.65 8.68
C ALA A 100 4.29 -1.69 8.05
N ASP A 101 3.09 -1.58 8.61
CA ASP A 101 2.06 -0.66 8.13
C ASP A 101 2.52 0.80 8.23
N ALA A 102 3.13 1.16 9.37
CA ALA A 102 3.73 2.47 9.56
C ALA A 102 4.86 2.74 8.57
N ALA A 103 5.68 1.73 8.28
CA ALA A 103 6.77 1.83 7.31
C ALA A 103 6.26 2.07 5.89
N HIS A 104 5.18 1.43 5.47
CA HIS A 104 4.56 1.69 4.17
C HIS A 104 4.08 3.14 4.05
N ILE A 105 3.39 3.62 5.07
CA ILE A 105 2.89 5.01 5.09
C ILE A 105 4.06 5.99 5.05
N ALA A 106 5.08 5.76 5.87
CA ALA A 106 6.24 6.63 5.96
C ALA A 106 7.04 6.66 4.64
N ALA A 107 7.23 5.52 4.00
CA ALA A 107 7.92 5.45 2.71
C ALA A 107 7.18 6.27 1.64
N ALA A 108 5.87 6.10 1.54
CA ALA A 108 5.06 6.85 0.59
C ALA A 108 5.10 8.36 0.88
N ALA A 109 4.94 8.76 2.14
CA ALA A 109 4.92 10.16 2.53
C ALA A 109 6.27 10.85 2.28
N CYS A 110 7.37 10.25 2.72
CA CYS A 110 8.71 10.83 2.57
C CYS A 110 9.14 10.97 1.12
N HIS A 111 8.67 10.10 0.23
CA HIS A 111 8.96 10.16 -1.20
C HIS A 111 7.92 10.95 -2.00
N GLY A 112 6.96 11.57 -1.35
CA GLY A 112 5.97 12.43 -2.01
C GLY A 112 4.99 11.68 -2.92
N ILE A 113 4.68 10.44 -2.60
CA ILE A 113 3.74 9.63 -3.37
C ILE A 113 2.30 10.09 -3.10
N GLU A 114 1.51 10.25 -4.17
CA GLU A 114 0.14 10.75 -4.05
C GLU A 114 -0.82 9.73 -3.42
N PHE A 115 -0.77 8.48 -3.86
CA PHE A 115 -1.70 7.44 -3.42
C PHE A 115 -0.96 6.26 -2.81
N LEU A 116 -1.44 5.76 -1.69
CA LEU A 116 -1.02 4.47 -1.15
C LEU A 116 -2.17 3.49 -1.31
N LEU A 117 -1.99 2.51 -2.19
CA LEU A 117 -2.99 1.54 -2.56
C LEU A 117 -2.87 0.29 -1.70
N THR A 118 -3.94 -0.07 -1.00
CA THR A 118 -3.92 -1.17 -0.03
C THR A 118 -5.31 -1.76 0.18
N TRP A 119 -5.36 -3.04 0.58
CA TRP A 119 -6.58 -3.65 1.13
C TRP A 119 -6.57 -3.74 2.66
N ASN A 120 -5.50 -3.24 3.30
CA ASN A 120 -5.43 -3.21 4.76
C ASN A 120 -6.32 -2.10 5.31
N SER A 121 -7.59 -2.42 5.56
CA SER A 121 -8.57 -1.48 6.07
C SER A 121 -8.57 -1.34 7.59
N THR A 122 -7.75 -2.14 8.29
CA THR A 122 -7.63 -2.04 9.75
C THR A 122 -6.63 -0.96 10.16
N HIS A 123 -5.46 -0.91 9.53
CA HIS A 123 -4.37 -0.04 9.96
C HIS A 123 -3.97 1.03 8.95
N ILE A 124 -4.30 0.87 7.69
CA ILE A 124 -3.88 1.81 6.63
C ILE A 124 -5.08 2.53 6.05
N ALA A 125 -5.91 1.84 5.27
CA ALA A 125 -7.10 2.44 4.66
C ALA A 125 -8.28 2.46 5.66
N ASN A 126 -8.07 3.10 6.81
CA ASN A 126 -9.03 3.18 7.91
C ASN A 126 -9.48 4.63 8.09
N ALA A 127 -10.77 4.88 7.91
CA ALA A 127 -11.33 6.23 7.94
C ALA A 127 -11.14 6.93 9.30
N GLU A 128 -11.16 6.19 10.39
CA GLU A 128 -10.95 6.77 11.74
C GLU A 128 -9.50 7.14 12.01
N LEU A 129 -8.55 6.42 11.39
CA LEU A 129 -7.12 6.65 11.57
C LEU A 129 -6.55 7.67 10.58
N ARG A 130 -7.15 7.81 9.40
CA ARG A 130 -6.65 8.72 8.35
C ARG A 130 -6.34 10.14 8.84
N PRO A 131 -7.23 10.82 9.58
CA PRO A 131 -6.94 12.18 10.02
C PRO A 131 -5.72 12.27 10.94
N ARG A 132 -5.50 11.25 11.77
CA ARG A 132 -4.35 11.19 12.68
C ARG A 132 -3.06 10.94 11.92
N VAL A 133 -3.09 10.03 10.95
CA VAL A 133 -1.96 9.76 10.06
C VAL A 133 -1.58 11.02 9.28
N GLU A 134 -2.56 11.69 8.69
CA GLU A 134 -2.34 12.94 7.95
C GLU A 134 -1.70 14.02 8.82
N ARG A 135 -2.16 14.15 10.06
CA ARG A 135 -1.61 15.11 11.00
C ARG A 135 -0.15 14.82 11.34
N VAL A 136 0.19 13.57 11.64
CA VAL A 136 1.56 13.18 11.97
C VAL A 136 2.50 13.43 10.80
N CYS A 137 2.11 13.03 9.60
CA CYS A 137 2.89 13.28 8.39
C CYS A 137 3.13 14.77 8.18
N ARG A 138 2.09 15.57 8.25
CA ARG A 138 2.15 17.02 8.04
C ARG A 138 3.01 17.72 9.08
N GLU A 139 2.87 17.37 10.35
CA GLU A 139 3.69 17.93 11.44
C GLU A 139 5.15 17.50 11.33
N SER A 140 5.42 16.38 10.68
CA SER A 140 6.77 15.91 10.38
C SER A 140 7.37 16.55 9.11
N GLY A 141 6.58 17.34 8.39
CA GLY A 141 7.03 18.07 7.20
C GLY A 141 6.77 17.36 5.88
N TYR A 142 5.91 16.34 5.86
CA TYR A 142 5.59 15.58 4.66
C TYR A 142 4.11 15.65 4.31
N PRO A 143 3.77 15.80 3.02
CA PRO A 143 2.38 15.63 2.61
C PRO A 143 1.99 14.16 2.78
N ALA A 144 0.82 13.92 3.39
CA ALA A 144 0.33 12.56 3.54
C ALA A 144 -0.16 12.00 2.20
N PRO A 145 0.15 10.74 1.87
CA PRO A 145 -0.47 10.09 0.73
C PRO A 145 -1.96 9.86 1.01
N VAL A 146 -2.76 9.76 -0.04
CA VAL A 146 -4.15 9.33 0.08
C VAL A 146 -4.15 7.81 0.29
N LEU A 147 -4.59 7.38 1.46
CA LEU A 147 -4.68 5.97 1.82
C LEU A 147 -6.00 5.41 1.26
N CYS A 148 -5.93 4.53 0.28
CA CYS A 148 -7.11 4.11 -0.46
C CYS A 148 -7.06 2.64 -0.90
N THR A 149 -8.23 2.12 -1.23
CA THR A 149 -8.41 0.80 -1.80
C THR A 149 -8.56 0.89 -3.32
N PRO A 150 -8.34 -0.21 -4.07
CA PRO A 150 -8.46 -0.18 -5.53
C PRO A 150 -9.80 0.31 -6.05
N ASP A 151 -10.90 0.00 -5.40
CA ASP A 151 -12.23 0.46 -5.79
C ASP A 151 -12.37 1.99 -5.70
N GLU A 152 -11.64 2.63 -4.79
CA GLU A 152 -11.63 4.08 -4.68
C GLU A 152 -10.82 4.76 -5.80
N LEU A 153 -9.97 4.02 -6.52
CA LEU A 153 -9.13 4.51 -7.62
C LEU A 153 -9.55 3.98 -8.99
N MET A 154 -10.78 3.55 -9.15
CA MET A 154 -11.29 3.08 -10.46
C MET A 154 -11.52 4.19 -11.48
N GLY A 155 -11.47 5.43 -11.05
CA GLY A 155 -11.86 6.58 -11.85
C GLY A 155 -13.37 6.80 -11.82
N GLY A 156 -13.81 7.99 -12.22
CA GLY A 156 -15.23 8.25 -12.42
C GLY A 156 -15.72 7.57 -13.69
N GLU A 157 -17.02 7.32 -13.79
CA GLU A 157 -17.62 6.99 -15.07
C GLU A 157 -17.37 8.15 -16.03
N ASP A 158 -17.05 7.86 -17.25
CA ASP A 158 -16.94 8.89 -18.27
C ASP A 158 -18.30 9.56 -18.43
N GLU A 159 -18.29 10.79 -18.15
CA GLU A 159 -19.45 11.66 -18.25
C GLU A 159 -19.76 11.98 -19.71
#